data_3c4182e0e0daf16d2860fa6471778cef
#
_entry.id   3c4182e0e0daf16d2860fa6471778cef
#
_cell.length_a   1.000
_cell.length_b   1.000
_cell.length_c   1.000
_cell.angle_alpha   90.00
_cell.angle_beta   90.00
_cell.angle_gamma   90.00
#
_symmetry.space_group_name_H-M   'P 1'
#
loop_
_entity.id
_entity.type
_entity.pdbx_description
1 polymer ?
#
loop_
_entity_poly.entity_id
_entity_poly.type
_entity_poly.pdbx_seq_one_letter_code
_entity_poly.pdbx_strand_id
1 'polypeptide(L)'
;MLSIIIITKNEEEYLPRLLKSVKDQMYKDYEIILSDAYSIDRTIEIAENYNCKIIKGGLPSIGRNNGGKVAQGDLLLFLDADVEMPKDFLNNTV
;
A
#
# COMPACT_ATOMS: atom_id res chain seq x y z
N MET A 1 -7.17 13.32 -4.52
CA MET A 1 -6.03 12.43 -4.22
C MET A 1 -6.54 11.04 -3.85
N LEU A 2 -5.81 10.03 -4.26
CA LEU A 2 -6.11 8.63 -3.98
C LEU A 2 -5.26 8.14 -2.81
N SER A 3 -5.85 7.43 -1.85
CA SER A 3 -5.09 6.76 -0.80
C SER A 3 -5.06 5.26 -1.08
N ILE A 4 -3.86 4.73 -1.31
CA ILE A 4 -3.62 3.31 -1.54
C ILE A 4 -3.22 2.69 -0.21
N ILE A 5 -4.03 1.77 0.29
CA ILE A 5 -3.81 1.15 1.60
C ILE A 5 -3.43 -0.30 1.38
N ILE A 6 -2.23 -0.67 1.83
CA ILE A 6 -1.70 -2.02 1.67
C ILE A 6 -1.59 -2.67 3.04
N ILE A 7 -2.21 -3.83 3.18
CA ILE A 7 -2.19 -4.61 4.41
C ILE A 7 -1.04 -5.60 4.30
N THR A 8 -0.13 -5.61 5.28
CA THR A 8 1.05 -6.46 5.21
C THR A 8 1.31 -7.22 6.51
N LYS A 9 1.90 -8.41 6.34
CA LYS A 9 2.54 -9.17 7.41
C LYS A 9 3.57 -10.10 6.76
N ASN A 10 4.88 -9.77 6.93
CA ASN A 10 5.97 -10.55 6.36
C ASN A 10 5.81 -10.75 4.85
N GLU A 11 5.76 -9.66 4.12
CA GLU A 11 5.51 -9.64 2.68
C GLU A 11 6.74 -9.23 1.86
N GLU A 12 7.97 -9.45 2.37
CA GLU A 12 9.18 -9.01 1.67
C GLU A 12 9.34 -9.59 0.27
N GLU A 13 8.76 -10.77 0.03
CA GLU A 13 8.86 -11.43 -1.26
C GLU A 13 8.03 -10.74 -2.34
N TYR A 14 6.83 -10.29 -2.00
CA TYR A 14 5.87 -9.77 -2.98
C TYR A 14 5.75 -8.26 -2.99
N LEU A 15 6.01 -7.61 -1.87
CA LEU A 15 5.80 -6.17 -1.73
C LEU A 15 6.61 -5.33 -2.75
N PRO A 16 7.88 -5.66 -3.06
CA PRO A 16 8.63 -4.87 -4.03
C PRO A 16 7.97 -4.82 -5.40
N ARG A 17 7.38 -5.92 -5.85
CA ARG A 17 6.71 -5.98 -7.15
C ARG A 17 5.48 -5.07 -7.17
N LEU A 18 4.67 -5.12 -6.11
CA LEU A 18 3.49 -4.26 -6.01
C LEU A 18 3.91 -2.79 -5.99
N LEU A 19 4.84 -2.41 -5.13
CA LEU A 19 5.26 -1.01 -4.99
C LEU A 19 5.87 -0.47 -6.28
N LYS A 20 6.67 -1.31 -6.99
CA LYS A 20 7.20 -0.91 -8.28
C LYS A 20 6.08 -0.69 -9.28
N SER A 21 5.07 -1.56 -9.31
CA SER A 21 3.95 -1.43 -10.25
C SER A 21 3.12 -0.18 -9.97
N VAL A 22 2.99 0.22 -8.71
CA VAL A 22 2.34 1.49 -8.35
C VAL A 22 3.18 2.67 -8.81
N LYS A 23 4.49 2.63 -8.56
CA LYS A 23 5.40 3.70 -8.95
C LYS A 23 5.44 3.90 -10.47
N ASP A 24 5.28 2.84 -11.23
CA ASP A 24 5.29 2.88 -12.69
C ASP A 24 3.99 3.39 -13.30
N GLN A 25 2.94 3.61 -12.51
CA GLN A 25 1.71 4.21 -13.01
C GLN A 25 1.95 5.65 -13.44
N MET A 26 1.28 6.09 -14.49
CA MET A 26 1.35 7.49 -14.92
C MET A 26 0.61 8.42 -13.97
N TYR A 27 -0.48 7.97 -13.38
CA TYR A 27 -1.21 8.72 -12.38
C TYR A 27 -0.37 8.84 -11.10
N LYS A 28 -0.12 10.08 -10.64
CA LYS A 28 0.79 10.33 -9.52
C LYS A 28 0.14 10.99 -8.30
N ASP A 29 -1.13 11.34 -8.38
CA ASP A 29 -1.82 12.02 -7.27
C ASP A 29 -2.32 11.01 -6.24
N TYR A 30 -1.39 10.35 -5.56
CA TYR A 30 -1.71 9.34 -4.55
C TYR A 30 -0.75 9.38 -3.37
N GLU A 31 -1.18 8.79 -2.27
CA GLU A 31 -0.32 8.41 -1.16
C GLU A 31 -0.39 6.90 -0.97
N ILE A 32 0.65 6.31 -0.38
CA ILE A 32 0.66 4.89 -0.05
C ILE A 32 0.75 4.74 1.46
N ILE A 33 -0.20 4.02 2.04
CA ILE A 33 -0.24 3.73 3.46
C ILE A 33 -0.04 2.23 3.64
N LEU A 34 1.01 1.85 4.35
CA LEU A 34 1.27 0.47 4.68
C LEU A 34 0.78 0.20 6.10
N SER A 35 -0.25 -0.64 6.23
CA SER A 35 -0.79 -1.04 7.53
C SER A 35 -0.18 -2.38 7.88
N ASP A 36 0.87 -2.37 8.71
CA ASP A 36 1.71 -3.53 8.95
C ASP A 36 1.43 -4.20 10.28
N ALA A 37 1.23 -5.53 10.24
CA ALA A 37 0.92 -6.35 11.40
C ALA A 37 2.22 -6.97 11.97
N TYR A 38 3.12 -6.10 12.47
CA TYR A 38 4.34 -6.51 13.18
C TYR A 38 5.24 -7.44 12.35
N SER A 39 5.51 -7.07 11.10
CA SER A 39 6.45 -7.84 10.26
C SER A 39 7.84 -7.87 10.88
N ILE A 40 8.47 -9.04 10.81
CA ILE A 40 9.83 -9.25 11.32
C ILE A 40 10.85 -9.43 10.21
N ASP A 41 10.40 -9.44 8.96
CA ASP A 41 11.25 -9.51 7.78
C ASP A 41 11.56 -8.10 7.27
N ARG A 42 11.93 -7.96 5.99
CA ARG A 42 12.31 -6.68 5.40
C ARG A 42 11.14 -5.84 4.89
N THR A 43 9.91 -6.22 5.20
CA THR A 43 8.70 -5.52 4.71
C THR A 43 8.75 -4.02 4.99
N ILE A 44 9.05 -3.63 6.23
CA ILE A 44 9.09 -2.21 6.62
C ILE A 44 10.20 -1.45 5.88
N GLU A 45 11.39 -2.05 5.78
CA GLU A 45 12.51 -1.44 5.06
C GLU A 45 12.15 -1.17 3.60
N ILE A 46 11.52 -2.15 2.95
CA ILE A 46 11.08 -2.01 1.56
C ILE A 46 10.09 -0.86 1.42
N ALA A 47 9.11 -0.80 2.31
CA ALA A 47 8.09 0.25 2.29
C ALA A 47 8.71 1.64 2.47
N GLU A 48 9.68 1.75 3.37
CA GLU A 48 10.38 3.02 3.59
C GLU A 48 11.11 3.49 2.35
N ASN A 49 11.70 2.56 1.60
CA ASN A 49 12.40 2.89 0.36
C ASN A 49 11.47 3.42 -0.74
N TYR A 50 10.18 3.14 -0.65
CA TYR A 50 9.17 3.65 -1.59
C TYR A 50 8.36 4.81 -1.00
N ASN A 51 8.81 5.39 0.10
CA ASN A 51 8.16 6.53 0.75
C ASN A 51 6.72 6.26 1.19
N CYS A 52 6.45 5.03 1.61
CA CYS A 52 5.14 4.69 2.17
C CYS A 52 4.99 5.27 3.58
N LYS A 53 3.79 5.70 3.91
CA LYS A 53 3.44 6.03 5.29
C LYS A 53 3.14 4.72 6.01
N ILE A 54 3.86 4.44 7.09
CA ILE A 54 3.75 3.15 7.79
C ILE A 54 2.99 3.34 9.09
N ILE A 55 1.95 2.54 9.27
CA ILE A 55 1.16 2.53 10.49
C ILE A 55 1.05 1.11 11.02
N LYS A 56 0.63 0.98 12.27
CA LYS A 56 0.40 -0.33 12.87
C LYS A 56 -0.91 -0.92 12.35
N GLY A 57 -0.84 -2.17 11.91
CA GLY A 57 -1.99 -2.95 11.53
C GLY A 57 -2.38 -3.94 12.60
N GLY A 58 -2.87 -5.09 12.18
CA GLY A 58 -3.31 -6.17 13.04
C GLY A 58 -3.95 -7.23 12.15
N LEU A 59 -5.05 -7.84 12.60
CA LEU A 59 -5.86 -8.66 11.71
C LEU A 59 -6.28 -7.81 10.50
N PRO A 60 -6.53 -8.44 9.34
CA PRO A 60 -6.82 -7.67 8.12
C PRO A 60 -7.91 -6.61 8.26
N SER A 61 -8.99 -6.91 8.98
CA SER A 61 -10.06 -5.94 9.19
C SER A 61 -9.58 -4.74 10.02
N ILE A 62 -8.75 -4.98 11.02
CA ILE A 62 -8.18 -3.91 11.85
C ILE A 62 -7.20 -3.09 11.02
N GLY A 63 -6.38 -3.75 10.19
CA GLY A 63 -5.42 -3.08 9.33
C GLY A 63 -6.09 -2.14 8.34
N ARG A 64 -7.17 -2.59 7.69
CA ARG A 64 -7.92 -1.75 6.76
C ARG A 64 -8.54 -0.55 7.47
N ASN A 65 -9.12 -0.78 8.64
CA ASN A 65 -9.74 0.28 9.42
C ASN A 65 -8.71 1.33 9.84
N ASN A 66 -7.56 0.89 10.33
CA ASN A 66 -6.48 1.81 10.74
C ASN A 66 -5.96 2.61 9.55
N GLY A 67 -5.78 1.96 8.39
CA GLY A 67 -5.35 2.64 7.17
C GLY A 67 -6.37 3.69 6.73
N GLY A 68 -7.64 3.33 6.76
CA GLY A 68 -8.71 4.25 6.38
C GLY A 68 -8.78 5.49 7.28
N LYS A 69 -8.48 5.33 8.57
CA LYS A 69 -8.53 6.45 9.52
C LYS A 69 -7.46 7.51 9.26
N VAL A 70 -6.29 7.11 8.74
CA VAL A 70 -5.20 8.05 8.49
C VAL A 70 -5.13 8.52 7.04
N ALA A 71 -5.96 7.96 6.16
CA ALA A 71 -5.98 8.31 4.74
C ALA A 71 -6.43 9.76 4.56
N GLN A 72 -5.73 10.48 3.69
CA GLN A 72 -6.03 11.88 3.37
C GLN A 72 -6.72 12.03 2.01
N GLY A 73 -6.76 10.96 1.22
CA GLY A 73 -7.38 10.99 -0.10
C GLY A 73 -8.89 10.91 -0.07
N ASP A 74 -9.51 11.35 -1.15
CA ASP A 74 -10.96 11.29 -1.33
C ASP A 74 -11.44 9.89 -1.69
N LEU A 75 -10.56 9.13 -2.34
CA LEU A 75 -10.81 7.76 -2.72
C LEU A 75 -9.85 6.83 -1.99
N LEU A 76 -10.33 5.68 -1.56
CA LEU A 76 -9.52 4.68 -0.90
C LEU A 76 -9.45 3.43 -1.77
N LEU A 77 -8.23 2.92 -1.96
CA LEU A 77 -8.00 1.67 -2.68
C LEU A 77 -7.25 0.72 -1.76
N PHE A 78 -7.84 -0.43 -1.46
CA PHE A 78 -7.24 -1.44 -0.61
C PHE A 78 -6.62 -2.53 -1.47
N LEU A 79 -5.34 -2.83 -1.23
CA LEU A 79 -4.60 -3.84 -1.99
C LEU A 79 -3.94 -4.84 -1.04
N ASP A 80 -3.89 -6.10 -1.49
CA ASP A 80 -3.07 -7.11 -0.85
C ASP A 80 -1.65 -7.03 -1.44
N ALA A 81 -0.64 -7.35 -0.60
CA ALA A 81 0.76 -7.17 -1.01
C ALA A 81 1.20 -8.11 -2.14
N ASP A 82 0.48 -9.20 -2.37
CA ASP A 82 0.83 -10.19 -3.39
C ASP A 82 0.28 -9.87 -4.77
N VAL A 83 -0.41 -8.74 -4.95
CA VAL A 83 -0.91 -8.33 -6.26
C VAL A 83 0.13 -7.46 -6.98
N GLU A 84 -0.03 -7.37 -8.28
CA GLU A 84 0.73 -6.46 -9.12
C GLU A 84 -0.26 -5.58 -9.88
N MET A 85 -0.07 -4.27 -9.84
CA MET A 85 -0.99 -3.35 -10.48
C MET A 85 -0.74 -3.33 -11.99
N PRO A 86 -1.77 -3.59 -12.82
CA PRO A 86 -1.62 -3.50 -14.28
C PRO A 86 -1.23 -2.09 -14.70
N LYS A 87 -0.53 -2.01 -15.84
CA LYS A 87 -0.17 -0.73 -16.44
C LYS A 87 -1.43 0.09 -16.68
N ASP A 88 -1.37 1.38 -16.37
CA ASP A 88 -2.47 2.35 -16.56
C ASP A 88 -3.72 2.04 -15.72
N PHE A 89 -3.60 1.16 -14.71
CA PHE A 89 -4.73 0.83 -13.86
C PHE A 89 -5.31 2.08 -13.18
N LEU A 90 -4.46 2.93 -12.62
CA LEU A 90 -4.91 4.12 -11.90
C LEU A 90 -5.54 5.15 -12.85
N ASN A 91 -5.03 5.30 -14.06
CA ASN A 91 -5.61 6.20 -15.03
C ASN A 91 -7.05 5.82 -15.40
N ASN A 92 -7.35 4.53 -15.35
CA ASN A 92 -8.68 4.03 -15.70
C ASN A 92 -9.63 3.94 -14.50
N THR A 93 -9.09 4.05 -13.27
CA THR A 93 -9.86 3.89 -12.04
C THR A 93 -10.28 5.24 -11.44
N VAL A 94 -9.45 6.26 -11.60
CA VAL A 94 -9.68 7.58 -10.98
C VAL A 94 -10.00 8.69 -12.01
#